data_bcf69c8a11765a4bc8f01014118767bd
#
_entry.id   bcf69c8a11765a4bc8f01014118767bd
#
_cell.length_a   1.000
_cell.length_b   1.000
_cell.length_c   1.000
_cell.angle_alpha   90.00
_cell.angle_beta   90.00
_cell.angle_gamma   90.00
#
_symmetry.space_group_name_H-M   'P 1'
#
loop_
_entity.id
_entity.type
_entity.pdbx_description
1 polymer ?
#
loop_
_entity_poly.entity_id
_entity_poly.type
_entity_poly.pdbx_seq_one_letter_code
_entity_poly.pdbx_strand_id
1 'polypeptide(L)'
;YLMNEKFLKGKNITVMSNPEKNQNDEYFFSDGFFNLENKSFISKDTKIKIHKNIFGIEKNDPRIYGSSSYGDDDQTVINKGIFTSCEIKEGSCPAWSIKSKKITHDKIKRNIIYDNAFLKIYDIPVFYFPKFFHPDPTVKKRSGFLQPQLNNSKILGSSLYMPYYKVISENKDFTFKPTIFDGVKQKKYILQNEYRQTDKNSSLIADFSLTKGYRSKDAHKDNSISHLFAKYDLDLKLPGYSQSNIKAKFEKVSNDSYLKVFQNNLFPSAAMPK
;
A
#
# COMPACT_ATOMS: atom_id res chain seq x y z
N TYR A 1 -37.69 -19.01 2.33
CA TYR A 1 -36.79 -19.41 3.43
C TYR A 1 -37.25 -20.77 3.96
N LEU A 2 -36.41 -21.78 3.81
CA LEU A 2 -36.64 -23.11 4.36
C LEU A 2 -35.98 -23.19 5.74
N MET A 3 -36.74 -22.95 6.80
CA MET A 3 -36.21 -22.86 8.17
C MET A 3 -35.51 -24.16 8.66
N ASN A 4 -35.98 -25.32 8.19
CA ASN A 4 -35.37 -26.60 8.63
C ASN A 4 -34.06 -26.96 7.94
N GLU A 5 -33.69 -26.30 6.85
CA GLU A 5 -32.50 -26.64 6.05
C GLU A 5 -31.39 -25.58 6.14
N LYS A 6 -31.62 -24.49 6.88
CA LYS A 6 -30.68 -23.33 7.00
C LYS A 6 -30.19 -22.79 5.65
N PHE A 7 -31.00 -22.90 4.60
CA PHE A 7 -30.70 -22.39 3.27
C PHE A 7 -31.63 -21.21 2.91
N LEU A 8 -31.03 -20.23 2.23
CA LEU A 8 -31.74 -19.10 1.64
C LEU A 8 -31.54 -19.12 0.12
N LYS A 9 -32.60 -19.17 -0.65
CA LYS A 9 -32.59 -19.00 -2.11
C LYS A 9 -33.45 -17.81 -2.49
N GLY A 10 -32.97 -16.99 -3.40
CA GLY A 10 -33.71 -15.80 -3.82
C GLY A 10 -33.23 -15.24 -5.16
N LYS A 11 -34.06 -14.30 -5.68
CA LYS A 11 -33.73 -13.47 -6.85
C LYS A 11 -33.67 -12.00 -6.44
N ASN A 12 -32.86 -11.20 -7.17
CA ASN A 12 -32.69 -9.76 -6.91
C ASN A 12 -32.33 -9.47 -5.46
N ILE A 13 -31.28 -10.15 -4.96
CA ILE A 13 -30.88 -10.10 -3.57
C ILE A 13 -29.94 -8.92 -3.36
N THR A 14 -30.18 -8.15 -2.31
CA THR A 14 -29.27 -7.13 -1.82
C THR A 14 -28.82 -7.49 -0.40
N VAL A 15 -27.50 -7.48 -0.18
CA VAL A 15 -26.87 -7.73 1.13
C VAL A 15 -26.03 -6.52 1.50
N MET A 16 -26.13 -6.05 2.74
CA MET A 16 -25.32 -4.97 3.30
C MET A 16 -24.38 -5.51 4.38
N SER A 17 -23.09 -5.17 4.34
CA SER A 17 -22.07 -5.72 5.25
C SER A 17 -22.21 -5.26 6.70
N ASN A 18 -22.66 -4.03 6.96
CA ASN A 18 -22.82 -3.44 8.29
C ASN A 18 -23.92 -2.38 8.30
N PRO A 19 -25.19 -2.75 8.48
CA PRO A 19 -26.31 -1.81 8.37
C PRO A 19 -26.29 -0.67 9.42
N GLU A 20 -25.56 -0.83 10.51
CA GLU A 20 -25.48 0.15 11.60
C GLU A 20 -24.40 1.24 11.40
N LYS A 21 -23.52 1.10 10.43
CA LYS A 21 -22.45 2.06 10.13
C LYS A 21 -22.70 2.73 8.80
N ASN A 22 -22.56 4.05 8.70
CA ASN A 22 -22.64 4.81 7.44
C ASN A 22 -21.54 4.45 6.40
N GLN A 23 -20.86 3.32 6.54
CA GLN A 23 -19.78 2.83 5.71
C GLN A 23 -20.07 1.38 5.31
N ASN A 24 -21.11 1.17 4.50
CA ASN A 24 -21.57 -0.17 4.12
C ASN A 24 -21.12 -0.53 2.72
N ASP A 25 -20.63 -1.76 2.57
CA ASP A 25 -20.49 -2.38 1.27
C ASP A 25 -21.84 -3.00 0.88
N GLU A 26 -22.27 -2.78 -0.36
CA GLU A 26 -23.51 -3.29 -0.91
C GLU A 26 -23.22 -4.38 -1.93
N TYR A 27 -23.84 -5.52 -1.75
CA TYR A 27 -23.74 -6.69 -2.63
C TYR A 27 -25.08 -6.93 -3.32
N PHE A 28 -25.10 -6.96 -4.64
CA PHE A 28 -26.28 -7.23 -5.45
C PHE A 28 -26.06 -8.51 -6.26
N PHE A 29 -27.07 -9.38 -6.27
CA PHE A 29 -27.07 -10.65 -7.00
C PHE A 29 -28.39 -10.82 -7.73
N SER A 30 -28.37 -11.23 -9.02
CA SER A 30 -29.58 -11.55 -9.73
C SER A 30 -30.27 -12.82 -9.21
N ASP A 31 -29.46 -13.84 -8.90
CA ASP A 31 -29.85 -15.10 -8.27
C ASP A 31 -28.82 -15.48 -7.22
N GLY A 32 -29.27 -16.05 -6.11
CA GLY A 32 -28.37 -16.48 -5.04
C GLY A 32 -28.92 -17.68 -4.25
N PHE A 33 -27.97 -18.50 -3.84
CA PHE A 33 -28.18 -19.61 -2.91
C PHE A 33 -27.15 -19.48 -1.79
N PHE A 34 -27.63 -19.41 -0.55
CA PHE A 34 -26.83 -19.17 0.65
C PHE A 34 -27.07 -20.31 1.64
N ASN A 35 -26.00 -20.92 2.11
CA ASN A 35 -26.03 -21.84 3.22
C ASN A 35 -25.66 -21.07 4.50
N LEU A 36 -26.61 -20.93 5.41
CA LEU A 36 -26.42 -20.16 6.65
C LEU A 36 -25.64 -20.91 7.73
N GLU A 37 -25.49 -22.22 7.59
CA GLU A 37 -24.74 -23.03 8.54
C GLU A 37 -23.24 -22.90 8.34
N ASN A 38 -22.75 -23.11 7.12
CA ASN A 38 -21.34 -22.99 6.76
C ASN A 38 -21.00 -21.63 6.12
N LYS A 39 -21.95 -20.69 6.11
CA LYS A 39 -21.84 -19.33 5.56
C LYS A 39 -21.32 -19.28 4.11
N SER A 40 -21.58 -20.33 3.34
CA SER A 40 -21.20 -20.38 1.94
C SER A 40 -22.31 -19.87 1.03
N PHE A 41 -21.93 -19.38 -0.15
CA PHE A 41 -22.89 -18.90 -1.13
C PHE A 41 -22.42 -19.15 -2.56
N ILE A 42 -23.40 -19.21 -3.46
CA ILE A 42 -23.21 -19.18 -4.91
C ILE A 42 -24.22 -18.20 -5.48
N SER A 43 -23.77 -17.33 -6.39
CA SER A 43 -24.64 -16.30 -6.97
C SER A 43 -24.29 -16.00 -8.44
N LYS A 44 -25.25 -15.37 -9.13
CA LYS A 44 -25.11 -14.87 -10.50
C LYS A 44 -25.18 -13.35 -10.53
N ASP A 45 -24.57 -12.78 -11.60
CA ASP A 45 -24.60 -11.35 -11.91
C ASP A 45 -24.25 -10.48 -10.68
N THR A 46 -23.11 -10.76 -10.14
CA THR A 46 -22.61 -10.14 -8.91
C THR A 46 -22.20 -8.69 -9.17
N LYS A 47 -22.73 -7.78 -8.36
CA LYS A 47 -22.28 -6.37 -8.31
C LYS A 47 -22.01 -6.00 -6.87
N ILE A 48 -20.78 -5.56 -6.59
CA ILE A 48 -20.34 -5.14 -5.27
C ILE A 48 -20.00 -3.66 -5.36
N LYS A 49 -20.63 -2.85 -4.53
CA LYS A 49 -20.23 -1.46 -4.28
C LYS A 49 -19.52 -1.41 -2.95
N ILE A 50 -18.29 -0.99 -2.97
CA ILE A 50 -17.48 -0.79 -1.77
C ILE A 50 -17.68 0.66 -1.31
N HIS A 51 -17.74 0.92 -0.02
CA HIS A 51 -18.00 2.26 0.48
C HIS A 51 -16.93 3.27 0.03
N LYS A 52 -17.35 4.46 -0.37
CA LYS A 52 -16.49 5.47 -1.04
C LYS A 52 -15.27 5.89 -0.23
N ASN A 53 -15.41 5.97 1.10
CA ASN A 53 -14.34 6.46 1.98
C ASN A 53 -13.22 5.45 2.24
N ILE A 54 -13.29 4.23 1.69
CA ILE A 54 -12.29 3.19 1.97
C ILE A 54 -10.87 3.58 1.54
N PHE A 55 -10.75 4.40 0.48
CA PHE A 55 -9.46 4.91 -0.02
C PHE A 55 -9.15 6.34 0.44
N GLY A 56 -9.99 6.95 1.30
CA GLY A 56 -9.81 8.32 1.78
C GLY A 56 -9.97 9.41 0.71
N ILE A 57 -10.55 9.10 -0.44
CA ILE A 57 -10.79 10.01 -1.56
C ILE A 57 -12.30 10.02 -1.87
N GLU A 58 -12.98 11.13 -1.61
CA GLU A 58 -14.45 11.28 -1.77
C GLU A 58 -14.97 11.00 -3.19
N LYS A 59 -14.16 11.29 -4.21
CA LYS A 59 -14.51 11.06 -5.63
C LYS A 59 -14.36 9.61 -6.09
N ASN A 60 -13.83 8.72 -5.26
CA ASN A 60 -13.73 7.31 -5.60
C ASN A 60 -15.10 6.62 -5.46
N ASP A 61 -15.40 5.77 -6.43
CA ASP A 61 -16.60 4.92 -6.43
C ASP A 61 -16.18 3.46 -6.72
N PRO A 62 -15.52 2.79 -5.74
CA PRO A 62 -14.95 1.47 -5.95
C PRO A 62 -16.06 0.42 -6.08
N ARG A 63 -15.99 -0.36 -7.17
CA ARG A 63 -17.00 -1.38 -7.48
C ARG A 63 -16.42 -2.56 -8.24
N ILE A 64 -17.03 -3.71 -8.05
CA ILE A 64 -16.72 -4.95 -8.75
C ILE A 64 -17.97 -5.46 -9.43
N TYR A 65 -17.84 -5.90 -10.66
CA TYR A 65 -18.86 -6.64 -11.40
C TYR A 65 -18.32 -8.03 -11.73
N GLY A 66 -19.16 -9.05 -11.71
CA GLY A 66 -18.81 -10.40 -12.11
C GLY A 66 -20.00 -11.17 -12.65
N SER A 67 -19.75 -12.14 -13.52
CA SER A 67 -20.83 -13.00 -14.08
C SER A 67 -21.38 -13.98 -13.04
N SER A 68 -20.57 -14.36 -12.06
CA SER A 68 -20.96 -15.20 -10.94
C SER A 68 -20.00 -15.02 -9.79
N SER A 69 -20.46 -15.30 -8.58
CA SER A 69 -19.59 -15.39 -7.42
C SER A 69 -19.94 -16.57 -6.53
N TYR A 70 -18.97 -17.02 -5.78
CA TYR A 70 -19.13 -18.02 -4.72
C TYR A 70 -18.09 -17.76 -3.63
N GLY A 71 -18.37 -18.22 -2.45
CA GLY A 71 -17.46 -18.05 -1.33
C GLY A 71 -17.98 -18.60 -0.04
N ASP A 72 -17.16 -18.42 0.99
CA ASP A 72 -17.37 -18.83 2.38
C ASP A 72 -16.78 -17.77 3.35
N ASP A 73 -16.56 -18.15 4.61
CA ASP A 73 -15.94 -17.28 5.60
C ASP A 73 -14.50 -16.91 5.23
N ASP A 74 -13.76 -17.77 4.52
CA ASP A 74 -12.34 -17.63 4.24
C ASP A 74 -12.03 -16.90 2.93
N GLN A 75 -12.87 -17.09 1.91
CA GLN A 75 -12.64 -16.51 0.60
C GLN A 75 -13.94 -16.19 -0.16
N THR A 76 -13.83 -15.22 -1.06
CA THR A 76 -14.86 -14.91 -2.05
C THR A 76 -14.24 -14.92 -3.43
N VAL A 77 -14.82 -15.66 -4.37
CA VAL A 77 -14.36 -15.75 -5.75
C VAL A 77 -15.41 -15.15 -6.68
N ILE A 78 -14.95 -14.29 -7.58
CA ILE A 78 -15.78 -13.64 -8.59
C ILE A 78 -15.24 -14.01 -9.98
N ASN A 79 -16.06 -14.62 -10.80
CA ASN A 79 -15.70 -15.03 -12.15
C ASN A 79 -15.98 -13.91 -13.16
N LYS A 80 -15.08 -13.75 -14.15
CA LYS A 80 -15.15 -12.69 -15.18
C LYS A 80 -15.30 -11.31 -14.54
N GLY A 81 -14.48 -11.04 -13.52
CA GLY A 81 -14.57 -9.85 -12.70
C GLY A 81 -14.04 -8.61 -13.39
N ILE A 82 -14.69 -7.47 -13.15
CA ILE A 82 -14.22 -6.14 -13.53
C ILE A 82 -14.21 -5.27 -12.28
N PHE A 83 -13.05 -4.72 -11.94
CA PHE A 83 -12.88 -3.76 -10.86
C PHE A 83 -12.56 -2.38 -11.41
N THR A 84 -13.15 -1.34 -10.83
CA THR A 84 -12.78 0.06 -11.03
C THR A 84 -13.09 0.86 -9.77
N SER A 85 -12.37 1.97 -9.56
CA SER A 85 -12.72 2.97 -8.53
C SER A 85 -13.07 4.33 -9.13
N CYS A 86 -13.23 4.43 -10.47
CA CYS A 86 -13.61 5.66 -11.12
C CYS A 86 -15.03 6.08 -10.74
N GLU A 87 -15.26 7.39 -10.62
CA GLU A 87 -16.58 7.98 -10.46
C GLU A 87 -17.51 7.55 -11.62
N ILE A 88 -18.77 7.26 -11.31
CA ILE A 88 -19.79 6.97 -12.32
C ILE A 88 -20.16 8.29 -13.02
N LYS A 89 -19.88 8.36 -14.32
CA LYS A 89 -20.39 9.41 -15.20
C LYS A 89 -21.34 8.78 -16.20
N GLU A 90 -22.55 9.32 -16.30
CA GLU A 90 -23.56 8.82 -17.24
C GLU A 90 -23.01 8.81 -18.67
N GLY A 91 -23.20 7.68 -19.37
CA GLY A 91 -22.78 7.49 -20.75
C GLY A 91 -21.29 7.37 -21.02
N SER A 92 -20.43 7.31 -19.99
CA SER A 92 -18.97 7.16 -20.16
C SER A 92 -18.41 5.88 -19.54
N CYS A 93 -17.44 5.27 -20.25
CA CYS A 93 -16.64 4.19 -19.68
C CYS A 93 -15.75 4.74 -18.54
N PRO A 94 -15.44 3.92 -17.53
CA PRO A 94 -14.50 4.32 -16.49
C PRO A 94 -13.12 4.64 -17.11
N ALA A 95 -12.45 5.68 -16.61
CA ALA A 95 -11.12 6.06 -17.09
C ALA A 95 -10.11 4.91 -17.02
N TRP A 96 -10.25 4.05 -16.02
CA TRP A 96 -9.48 2.78 -15.93
C TRP A 96 -10.33 1.67 -15.31
N SER A 97 -10.01 0.43 -15.67
CA SER A 97 -10.59 -0.77 -15.07
C SER A 97 -9.60 -1.94 -15.12
N ILE A 98 -9.76 -2.89 -14.20
CA ILE A 98 -9.05 -4.17 -14.24
C ILE A 98 -10.07 -5.25 -14.57
N LYS A 99 -9.97 -5.84 -15.77
CA LYS A 99 -10.78 -6.98 -16.19
C LYS A 99 -10.00 -8.26 -15.95
N SER A 100 -10.57 -9.22 -15.24
CA SER A 100 -9.90 -10.47 -14.88
C SER A 100 -10.80 -11.69 -15.15
N LYS A 101 -10.17 -12.82 -15.46
CA LYS A 101 -10.89 -14.10 -15.56
C LYS A 101 -11.48 -14.52 -14.21
N LYS A 102 -10.72 -14.27 -13.13
CA LYS A 102 -11.11 -14.59 -11.76
C LYS A 102 -10.52 -13.56 -10.80
N ILE A 103 -11.36 -13.05 -9.89
CA ILE A 103 -10.95 -12.22 -8.75
C ILE A 103 -11.20 -13.05 -7.49
N THR A 104 -10.18 -13.22 -6.65
CA THR A 104 -10.28 -13.92 -5.37
C THR A 104 -9.99 -12.95 -4.25
N HIS A 105 -10.93 -12.73 -3.35
CA HIS A 105 -10.71 -12.05 -2.09
C HIS A 105 -10.39 -13.11 -1.01
N ASP A 106 -9.11 -13.25 -0.68
CA ASP A 106 -8.62 -14.07 0.42
C ASP A 106 -8.76 -13.25 1.72
N LYS A 107 -9.76 -13.57 2.52
CA LYS A 107 -10.09 -12.83 3.75
C LYS A 107 -9.10 -13.11 4.87
N ILE A 108 -8.50 -14.31 4.89
CA ILE A 108 -7.47 -14.69 5.89
C ILE A 108 -6.20 -13.88 5.65
N LYS A 109 -5.68 -13.89 4.42
CA LYS A 109 -4.47 -13.14 4.05
C LYS A 109 -4.75 -11.66 3.77
N ARG A 110 -6.03 -11.27 3.73
CA ARG A 110 -6.50 -9.92 3.43
C ARG A 110 -5.93 -9.41 2.11
N ASN A 111 -6.08 -10.22 1.05
CA ASN A 111 -5.59 -9.98 -0.30
C ASN A 111 -6.70 -10.07 -1.32
N ILE A 112 -6.63 -9.21 -2.34
CA ILE A 112 -7.41 -9.35 -3.56
C ILE A 112 -6.47 -9.81 -4.67
N ILE A 113 -6.73 -10.98 -5.23
CA ILE A 113 -5.91 -11.66 -6.24
C ILE A 113 -6.67 -11.67 -7.56
N TYR A 114 -6.01 -11.30 -8.63
CA TYR A 114 -6.53 -11.29 -10.00
C TYR A 114 -5.78 -12.29 -10.84
N ASP A 115 -6.49 -13.24 -11.43
CA ASP A 115 -5.92 -14.20 -12.36
C ASP A 115 -6.28 -13.81 -13.80
N ASN A 116 -5.27 -13.77 -14.70
CA ASN A 116 -5.39 -13.32 -16.09
C ASN A 116 -6.05 -11.93 -16.18
N ALA A 117 -5.38 -10.93 -15.66
CA ALA A 117 -5.89 -9.57 -15.55
C ALA A 117 -5.40 -8.67 -16.68
N PHE A 118 -6.29 -7.85 -17.22
CA PHE A 118 -5.98 -6.77 -18.15
C PHE A 118 -6.29 -5.43 -17.49
N LEU A 119 -5.29 -4.57 -17.39
CA LEU A 119 -5.51 -3.16 -17.11
C LEU A 119 -6.02 -2.50 -18.39
N LYS A 120 -7.18 -1.84 -18.30
CA LYS A 120 -7.81 -1.12 -19.39
C LYS A 120 -7.86 0.36 -19.07
N ILE A 121 -7.56 1.20 -20.05
CA ILE A 121 -7.73 2.66 -20.01
C ILE A 121 -8.72 3.02 -21.09
N TYR A 122 -9.85 3.66 -20.72
CA TYR A 122 -10.99 3.94 -21.62
C TYR A 122 -11.38 2.72 -22.46
N ASP A 123 -11.48 1.55 -21.77
CA ASP A 123 -11.81 0.23 -22.33
C ASP A 123 -10.76 -0.40 -23.28
N ILE A 124 -9.64 0.27 -23.55
CA ILE A 124 -8.50 -0.25 -24.33
C ILE A 124 -7.57 -1.03 -23.40
N PRO A 125 -7.28 -2.32 -23.65
CA PRO A 125 -6.33 -3.08 -22.85
C PRO A 125 -4.91 -2.57 -23.10
N VAL A 126 -4.25 -2.08 -22.03
CA VAL A 126 -2.89 -1.51 -22.09
C VAL A 126 -1.84 -2.38 -21.43
N PHE A 127 -2.25 -3.23 -20.49
CA PHE A 127 -1.32 -4.10 -19.78
C PHE A 127 -1.97 -5.44 -19.42
N TYR A 128 -1.19 -6.53 -19.52
CA TYR A 128 -1.62 -7.88 -19.11
C TYR A 128 -0.78 -8.40 -17.97
N PHE A 129 -1.46 -8.92 -16.94
CA PHE A 129 -0.86 -9.58 -15.79
C PHE A 129 -1.37 -11.02 -15.71
N PRO A 130 -0.54 -12.05 -15.85
CA PRO A 130 -0.96 -13.44 -15.62
C PRO A 130 -1.54 -13.65 -14.24
N LYS A 131 -0.89 -13.04 -13.23
CA LYS A 131 -1.37 -12.97 -11.85
C LYS A 131 -0.93 -11.65 -11.23
N PHE A 132 -1.86 -10.99 -10.59
CA PHE A 132 -1.64 -9.73 -9.87
C PHE A 132 -2.37 -9.78 -8.54
N PHE A 133 -1.83 -9.16 -7.51
CA PHE A 133 -2.53 -9.03 -6.25
C PHE A 133 -2.23 -7.69 -5.59
N HIS A 134 -3.15 -7.23 -4.79
CA HIS A 134 -2.97 -6.10 -3.89
C HIS A 134 -3.62 -6.39 -2.54
N PRO A 135 -3.21 -5.69 -1.46
CA PRO A 135 -3.87 -5.83 -0.17
C PRO A 135 -5.34 -5.39 -0.26
N ASP A 136 -6.16 -6.03 0.56
CA ASP A 136 -7.50 -5.55 0.85
C ASP A 136 -7.44 -4.10 1.35
N PRO A 137 -8.37 -3.22 0.94
CA PRO A 137 -8.40 -1.82 1.37
C PRO A 137 -8.44 -1.60 2.90
N THR A 138 -8.89 -2.60 3.67
CA THR A 138 -8.88 -2.53 5.14
C THR A 138 -7.50 -2.68 5.76
N VAL A 139 -6.49 -3.07 4.99
CA VAL A 139 -5.11 -3.24 5.45
C VAL A 139 -4.40 -1.89 5.50
N LYS A 140 -4.20 -1.34 6.70
CA LYS A 140 -3.56 -0.02 6.90
C LYS A 140 -2.09 0.02 6.49
N LYS A 141 -1.34 -1.06 6.74
CA LYS A 141 0.10 -1.15 6.45
C LYS A 141 0.44 -2.53 5.88
N ARG A 142 1.23 -2.59 4.82
CA ARG A 142 1.71 -3.84 4.25
C ARG A 142 3.14 -3.72 3.75
N SER A 143 3.92 -4.77 3.98
CA SER A 143 5.27 -4.89 3.44
C SER A 143 5.26 -5.06 1.92
N GLY A 144 6.18 -4.39 1.22
CA GLY A 144 6.31 -4.48 -0.23
C GLY A 144 7.24 -3.42 -0.80
N PHE A 145 7.52 -3.53 -2.09
CA PHE A 145 8.24 -2.49 -2.82
C PHE A 145 7.39 -1.23 -2.93
N LEU A 146 8.00 -0.08 -2.67
CA LEU A 146 7.42 1.22 -2.95
C LEU A 146 7.74 1.64 -4.38
N GLN A 147 7.17 2.74 -4.82
CA GLN A 147 7.36 3.25 -6.17
C GLN A 147 8.85 3.51 -6.46
N PRO A 148 9.44 2.85 -7.47
CA PRO A 148 10.81 3.13 -7.89
C PRO A 148 10.90 4.52 -8.52
N GLN A 149 12.08 5.14 -8.43
CA GLN A 149 12.35 6.44 -9.01
C GLN A 149 13.68 6.42 -9.78
N LEU A 150 13.68 7.10 -10.91
CA LEU A 150 14.88 7.38 -11.69
C LEU A 150 15.24 8.85 -11.48
N ASN A 151 16.43 9.09 -10.99
CA ASN A 151 16.93 10.45 -10.73
C ASN A 151 18.24 10.69 -11.48
N ASN A 152 18.55 11.95 -11.73
CA ASN A 152 19.81 12.33 -12.35
C ASN A 152 20.51 13.40 -11.47
N SER A 153 21.79 13.18 -11.22
CA SER A 153 22.64 14.06 -10.43
C SER A 153 23.86 14.50 -11.25
N LYS A 154 24.20 15.79 -11.21
CA LYS A 154 25.40 16.31 -11.87
C LYS A 154 26.70 15.69 -11.35
N ILE A 155 26.71 15.24 -10.10
CA ILE A 155 27.91 14.70 -9.42
C ILE A 155 27.99 13.18 -9.53
N LEU A 156 26.84 12.47 -9.36
CA LEU A 156 26.78 11.02 -9.25
C LEU A 156 26.20 10.34 -10.49
N GLY A 157 25.73 11.11 -11.49
CA GLY A 157 25.09 10.58 -12.69
C GLY A 157 23.64 10.16 -12.47
N SER A 158 23.13 9.29 -13.34
CA SER A 158 21.79 8.73 -13.23
C SER A 158 21.72 7.70 -12.11
N SER A 159 20.58 7.61 -11.45
CA SER A 159 20.38 6.67 -10.35
C SER A 159 19.01 6.01 -10.38
N LEU A 160 18.98 4.75 -9.94
CA LEU A 160 17.79 3.98 -9.67
C LEU A 160 17.61 3.87 -8.15
N TYR A 161 16.49 4.38 -7.65
CA TYR A 161 16.02 4.23 -6.27
C TYR A 161 14.89 3.23 -6.24
N MET A 162 14.99 2.18 -5.41
CA MET A 162 13.99 1.10 -5.34
C MET A 162 13.74 0.70 -3.88
N PRO A 163 12.89 1.43 -3.15
CA PRO A 163 12.68 1.19 -1.73
C PRO A 163 11.80 -0.02 -1.46
N TYR A 164 12.10 -0.69 -0.36
CA TYR A 164 11.30 -1.78 0.20
C TYR A 164 10.83 -1.42 1.60
N TYR A 165 9.52 -1.37 1.80
CA TYR A 165 8.87 -1.11 3.08
C TYR A 165 8.53 -2.42 3.79
N LYS A 166 8.88 -2.53 5.06
CA LYS A 166 8.61 -3.70 5.90
C LYS A 166 7.84 -3.28 7.15
N VAL A 167 6.65 -3.85 7.32
CA VAL A 167 5.89 -3.76 8.57
C VAL A 167 6.50 -4.74 9.56
N ILE A 168 6.91 -4.25 10.74
CA ILE A 168 7.41 -5.07 11.85
C ILE A 168 6.26 -5.37 12.81
N SER A 169 5.47 -4.34 13.16
CA SER A 169 4.26 -4.44 13.97
C SER A 169 3.31 -3.29 13.61
N GLU A 170 2.16 -3.19 14.27
CA GLU A 170 1.20 -2.10 14.03
C GLU A 170 1.82 -0.71 14.24
N ASN A 171 2.73 -0.58 15.18
CA ASN A 171 3.36 0.66 15.58
C ASN A 171 4.83 0.80 15.16
N LYS A 172 5.40 -0.20 14.44
CA LYS A 172 6.80 -0.23 14.01
C LYS A 172 6.92 -0.62 12.55
N ASP A 173 7.76 0.10 11.83
CA ASP A 173 8.09 -0.21 10.46
C ASP A 173 9.53 0.14 10.12
N PHE A 174 10.00 -0.42 9.02
CA PHE A 174 11.35 -0.24 8.50
C PHE A 174 11.28 -0.06 6.99
N THR A 175 12.04 0.88 6.45
CA THR A 175 12.15 1.06 5.00
C THR A 175 13.60 0.96 4.59
N PHE A 176 13.92 -0.03 3.78
CA PHE A 176 15.20 -0.16 3.11
C PHE A 176 15.15 0.64 1.81
N LYS A 177 16.07 1.60 1.62
CA LYS A 177 16.07 2.59 0.53
C LYS A 177 17.38 2.50 -0.29
N PRO A 178 17.62 1.43 -1.07
CA PRO A 178 18.81 1.32 -1.89
C PRO A 178 18.74 2.28 -3.07
N THR A 179 19.85 2.97 -3.34
CA THR A 179 20.04 3.79 -4.55
C THR A 179 21.33 3.35 -5.25
N ILE A 180 21.23 3.00 -6.52
CA ILE A 180 22.35 2.61 -7.36
C ILE A 180 22.60 3.73 -8.36
N PHE A 181 23.85 4.19 -8.47
CA PHE A 181 24.27 5.26 -9.38
C PHE A 181 25.06 4.67 -10.55
N ASP A 182 24.75 5.14 -11.74
CA ASP A 182 25.51 4.86 -12.96
C ASP A 182 26.56 5.96 -13.16
N GLY A 183 27.50 6.06 -12.23
CA GLY A 183 28.55 7.10 -12.26
C GLY A 183 29.51 6.88 -13.42
N VAL A 184 29.97 7.98 -14.03
CA VAL A 184 30.83 8.04 -15.24
C VAL A 184 32.12 7.21 -15.13
N LYS A 185 32.59 6.82 -13.96
CA LYS A 185 33.83 6.04 -13.74
C LYS A 185 33.70 4.83 -12.82
N GLN A 186 32.72 4.78 -11.94
CA GLN A 186 32.50 3.63 -11.03
C GLN A 186 31.04 3.61 -10.55
N LYS A 187 30.42 2.42 -10.61
CA LYS A 187 29.10 2.20 -10.00
C LYS A 187 29.17 2.45 -8.52
N LYS A 188 28.31 3.32 -8.02
CA LYS A 188 28.18 3.64 -6.61
C LYS A 188 26.80 3.26 -6.12
N TYR A 189 26.68 3.07 -4.81
CA TYR A 189 25.39 2.80 -4.19
C TYR A 189 25.31 3.50 -2.83
N ILE A 190 24.09 3.86 -2.44
CA ILE A 190 23.75 4.25 -1.06
C ILE A 190 22.77 3.20 -0.54
N LEU A 191 23.05 2.67 0.63
CA LEU A 191 22.12 1.84 1.41
C LEU A 191 21.57 2.70 2.54
N GLN A 192 20.50 3.42 2.27
CA GLN A 192 19.79 4.22 3.27
C GLN A 192 18.69 3.36 3.92
N ASN A 193 18.46 3.55 5.20
CA ASN A 193 17.53 2.78 6.00
C ASN A 193 16.78 3.73 6.93
N GLU A 194 15.48 3.51 7.07
CA GLU A 194 14.64 4.29 7.96
C GLU A 194 13.89 3.35 8.89
N TYR A 195 14.01 3.57 10.17
CA TYR A 195 13.21 2.92 11.21
C TYR A 195 12.23 3.91 11.82
N ARG A 196 10.97 3.50 11.96
CA ARG A 196 9.94 4.30 12.63
C ARG A 196 9.22 3.48 13.68
N GLN A 197 8.99 4.11 14.81
CA GLN A 197 8.19 3.58 15.90
C GLN A 197 7.29 4.68 16.43
N THR A 198 6.01 4.37 16.65
CA THR A 198 5.05 5.28 17.25
C THR A 198 4.30 4.54 18.35
N ASP A 199 4.54 4.94 19.59
CA ASP A 199 3.82 4.43 20.75
C ASP A 199 2.75 5.46 21.19
N LYS A 200 1.95 5.13 22.17
CA LYS A 200 0.84 5.96 22.64
C LYS A 200 1.23 7.41 22.99
N ASN A 201 2.44 7.59 23.54
CA ASN A 201 2.93 8.88 24.01
C ASN A 201 4.31 9.24 23.43
N SER A 202 4.87 8.43 22.56
CA SER A 202 6.19 8.70 22.00
C SER A 202 6.30 8.32 20.53
N SER A 203 7.23 8.96 19.84
CA SER A 203 7.58 8.61 18.48
C SER A 203 9.07 8.70 18.24
N LEU A 204 9.60 7.75 17.49
CA LEU A 204 10.99 7.66 17.08
C LEU A 204 11.08 7.50 15.56
N ILE A 205 11.89 8.33 14.93
CA ILE A 205 12.37 8.10 13.56
C ILE A 205 13.89 8.06 13.64
N ALA A 206 14.48 7.02 13.04
CA ALA A 206 15.93 6.92 12.85
C ALA A 206 16.20 6.63 11.37
N ASP A 207 16.99 7.48 10.73
CA ASP A 207 17.45 7.33 9.35
C ASP A 207 18.96 7.19 9.35
N PHE A 208 19.47 6.12 8.75
CA PHE A 208 20.90 5.86 8.68
C PHE A 208 21.29 5.33 7.30
N SER A 209 22.49 5.64 6.87
CA SER A 209 22.99 5.16 5.59
C SER A 209 24.45 4.74 5.65
N LEU A 210 24.78 3.86 4.70
CA LEU A 210 26.13 3.43 4.40
C LEU A 210 26.39 3.59 2.91
N THR A 211 27.55 4.14 2.54
CA THR A 211 27.98 4.22 1.15
C THR A 211 29.52 4.21 1.08
N LYS A 212 30.06 3.89 -0.08
CA LYS A 212 31.49 4.13 -0.34
C LYS A 212 31.74 5.59 -0.66
N GLY A 213 32.84 6.13 -0.16
CA GLY A 213 33.23 7.51 -0.34
C GLY A 213 33.35 7.93 -1.80
N TYR A 214 33.06 9.20 -2.06
CA TYR A 214 33.38 9.84 -3.33
C TYR A 214 34.89 10.08 -3.40
N ARG A 215 35.58 9.56 -4.41
CA ARG A 215 36.99 9.87 -4.65
C ARG A 215 37.08 11.33 -5.12
N SER A 216 37.61 12.17 -4.27
CA SER A 216 38.32 13.39 -4.74
C SER A 216 39.62 12.95 -5.41
N LYS A 217 40.12 13.74 -6.35
CA LYS A 217 41.36 13.41 -7.10
C LYS A 217 42.54 13.09 -6.20
N ASP A 218 42.51 13.56 -4.96
CA ASP A 218 43.63 13.50 -3.99
C ASP A 218 43.43 12.52 -2.83
N ALA A 219 42.33 11.78 -2.79
CA ALA A 219 42.05 10.85 -1.68
C ALA A 219 42.37 9.40 -2.05
N HIS A 220 43.43 8.88 -1.52
CA HIS A 220 43.92 7.52 -1.73
C HIS A 220 43.12 6.41 -1.03
N LYS A 221 42.03 6.70 -0.29
CA LYS A 221 41.25 5.70 0.45
C LYS A 221 39.78 5.79 0.12
N ASP A 222 39.20 4.66 -0.32
CA ASP A 222 37.75 4.42 -0.37
C ASP A 222 37.19 4.26 1.07
N ASN A 223 37.04 5.37 1.78
CA ASN A 223 36.48 5.34 3.12
C ASN A 223 34.94 5.13 3.01
N SER A 224 34.42 4.20 3.79
CA SER A 224 32.99 4.11 4.02
C SER A 224 32.51 5.40 4.68
N ILE A 225 31.44 5.97 4.15
CA ILE A 225 30.81 7.16 4.70
C ILE A 225 29.39 6.85 5.07
N SER A 226 28.91 7.49 6.13
CA SER A 226 27.63 7.19 6.73
C SER A 226 26.98 8.43 7.32
N HIS A 227 25.67 8.35 7.54
CA HIS A 227 24.97 9.28 8.43
C HIS A 227 24.11 8.51 9.42
N LEU A 228 23.78 9.15 10.52
CA LEU A 228 22.76 8.77 11.47
C LEU A 228 21.98 10.02 11.88
N PHE A 229 20.68 10.05 11.53
CA PHE A 229 19.74 11.08 11.93
C PHE A 229 18.65 10.42 12.75
N ALA A 230 18.37 10.93 13.94
CA ALA A 230 17.31 10.42 14.78
C ALA A 230 16.50 11.57 15.38
N LYS A 231 15.21 11.37 15.48
CA LYS A 231 14.27 12.28 16.12
C LYS A 231 13.40 11.47 17.07
N TYR A 232 13.33 11.92 18.32
CA TYR A 232 12.51 11.33 19.35
C TYR A 232 11.61 12.41 19.96
N ASP A 233 10.30 12.16 19.97
CA ASP A 233 9.30 13.01 20.60
C ASP A 233 8.61 12.19 21.69
N LEU A 234 8.51 12.72 22.93
CA LEU A 234 7.84 12.10 24.06
C LEU A 234 6.88 13.11 24.71
N ASP A 235 5.62 12.74 24.82
CA ASP A 235 4.60 13.46 25.58
C ASP A 235 4.51 12.90 27.00
N LEU A 236 4.91 13.71 27.98
CA LEU A 236 4.97 13.31 29.40
C LEU A 236 3.59 13.30 30.06
N LYS A 237 2.60 14.03 29.52
CA LYS A 237 1.24 14.15 30.06
C LYS A 237 1.21 14.48 31.57
N LEU A 238 2.06 15.43 31.99
CA LEU A 238 2.12 15.83 33.40
C LEU A 238 0.82 16.50 33.85
N PRO A 239 0.27 16.09 34.98
CA PRO A 239 -0.93 16.72 35.51
C PRO A 239 -0.69 18.20 35.83
N GLY A 240 -1.66 19.07 35.51
CA GLY A 240 -1.55 20.50 35.71
C GLY A 240 -0.88 21.30 34.59
N TYR A 241 -0.38 20.65 33.56
CA TYR A 241 0.22 21.30 32.39
C TYR A 241 -0.59 20.99 31.12
N SER A 242 -0.85 22.02 30.32
CA SER A 242 -1.52 21.86 29.01
C SER A 242 -0.66 21.15 27.98
N GLN A 243 0.66 21.27 28.07
CA GLN A 243 1.64 20.58 27.23
C GLN A 243 2.90 20.27 28.04
N SER A 244 3.36 19.03 27.97
CA SER A 244 4.59 18.57 28.61
C SER A 244 5.29 17.57 27.71
N ASN A 245 6.24 18.02 26.90
CA ASN A 245 6.91 17.16 25.94
C ASN A 245 8.44 17.31 25.97
N ILE A 246 9.14 16.21 25.64
CA ILE A 246 10.57 16.19 25.40
C ILE A 246 10.78 15.90 23.91
N LYS A 247 11.58 16.72 23.25
CA LYS A 247 11.99 16.52 21.86
C LYS A 247 13.50 16.43 21.82
N ALA A 248 14.02 15.31 21.31
CA ALA A 248 15.43 15.08 21.10
C ALA A 248 15.70 14.89 19.61
N LYS A 249 16.74 15.53 19.11
CA LYS A 249 17.23 15.40 17.74
C LYS A 249 18.71 15.08 17.76
N PHE A 250 19.10 14.06 17.01
CA PHE A 250 20.49 13.65 16.86
C PHE A 250 20.83 13.60 15.37
N GLU A 251 21.91 14.28 14.99
CA GLU A 251 22.39 14.33 13.61
C GLU A 251 23.90 14.16 13.59
N LYS A 252 24.37 13.11 12.92
CA LYS A 252 25.79 12.82 12.75
C LYS A 252 26.06 12.36 11.32
N VAL A 253 27.10 12.91 10.72
CA VAL A 253 27.69 12.47 9.45
C VAL A 253 29.13 12.08 9.68
N SER A 254 29.65 11.11 8.95
CA SER A 254 31.01 10.64 9.08
C SER A 254 32.05 11.54 8.40
N ASN A 255 31.60 12.45 7.52
CA ASN A 255 32.46 13.29 6.72
C ASN A 255 31.71 14.58 6.32
N ASP A 256 32.38 15.74 6.38
CA ASP A 256 31.82 17.06 6.09
C ASP A 256 31.32 17.20 4.64
N SER A 257 31.89 16.45 3.71
CA SER A 257 31.43 16.46 2.31
C SER A 257 30.23 15.57 2.04
N TYR A 258 29.80 14.74 2.99
CA TYR A 258 28.71 13.76 2.82
C TYR A 258 27.43 14.41 2.30
N LEU A 259 26.92 15.41 2.99
CA LEU A 259 25.69 16.11 2.60
C LEU A 259 25.85 16.89 1.29
N LYS A 260 27.03 17.48 1.02
CA LYS A 260 27.29 18.18 -0.25
C LYS A 260 27.16 17.26 -1.46
N VAL A 261 27.54 15.98 -1.32
CA VAL A 261 27.49 15.00 -2.41
C VAL A 261 26.16 14.29 -2.49
N PHE A 262 25.57 13.92 -1.35
CA PHE A 262 24.42 12.99 -1.30
C PHE A 262 23.10 13.64 -0.87
N GLN A 263 23.07 14.88 -0.41
CA GLN A 263 21.85 15.52 0.12
C GLN A 263 20.64 15.41 -0.81
N ASN A 264 20.83 15.64 -2.11
CA ASN A 264 19.75 15.56 -3.10
C ASN A 264 19.29 14.13 -3.40
N ASN A 265 20.01 13.12 -2.92
CA ASN A 265 19.74 11.70 -3.10
C ASN A 265 19.36 11.02 -1.78
N LEU A 266 19.29 11.78 -0.69
CA LEU A 266 18.73 11.32 0.57
C LEU A 266 17.23 11.58 0.54
N PHE A 267 16.46 10.53 0.48
CA PHE A 267 15.01 10.65 0.46
C PHE A 267 14.51 10.96 1.87
N PRO A 268 13.73 12.04 2.05
CA PRO A 268 13.21 12.40 3.35
C PRO A 268 12.35 11.26 3.90
N SER A 269 12.36 11.13 5.22
CA SER A 269 11.43 10.25 5.91
C SER A 269 10.01 10.60 5.52
N ALA A 270 9.22 9.62 5.09
CA ALA A 270 7.80 9.85 4.89
C ALA A 270 7.20 10.44 6.16
N ALA A 271 6.35 11.45 6.02
CA ALA A 271 5.65 12.03 7.16
C ALA A 271 5.01 10.91 7.99
N MET A 272 5.15 10.97 9.32
CA MET A 272 4.48 10.01 10.18
C MET A 272 3.00 9.96 9.84
N PRO A 273 2.40 8.79 9.69
CA PRO A 273 0.96 8.69 9.64
C PRO A 273 0.41 9.28 10.94
N LYS A 274 -0.53 10.22 10.79
CA LYS A 274 -1.28 10.82 11.90
C LYS A 274 -2.12 9.77 12.60
#